data_6e4255e2805baf61d75bd30b14d2b61c
#
_entry.id   6e4255e2805baf61d75bd30b14d2b61c
#
_cell.length_a   1.000
_cell.length_b   1.000
_cell.length_c   1.000
_cell.angle_alpha   90.00
_cell.angle_beta   90.00
_cell.angle_gamma   90.00
#
_symmetry.space_group_name_H-M   'P 1'
#
loop_
_entity.id
_entity.type
_entity.pdbx_description
1 polymer ?
#
loop_
_entity_poly.entity_id
_entity_poly.type
_entity_poly.pdbx_seq_one_letter_code
_entity_poly.pdbx_strand_id
1 'polypeptide(L)'
;PKQMQWYINGKKDEGLRPQHIETYDDQTEETFVKVYQAYQEACDRAGLVDFAELLLRAHELWLNNPVLLKHYQQRFTHVLVDEFQDTNSVQYAWLTLLGKESGKVMIVGDDDQSIYGWRGAKIENIQRFTSEYEQVETIRLEQNYRSTANILNAANKLISNNNNRLGKELWTQDDAGEKISIYTAFNEIDEARFISGRIK
;
A
#
# COMPACT_ATOMS: atom_id res chain seq x y z
N PRO A 1 8.06 -13.48 -19.25
CA PRO A 1 8.63 -13.59 -17.89
C PRO A 1 8.08 -12.52 -16.94
N LYS A 2 8.14 -11.22 -17.28
CA LYS A 2 7.66 -10.14 -16.39
C LYS A 2 6.18 -10.23 -16.03
N GLN A 3 5.32 -10.59 -16.98
CA GLN A 3 3.89 -10.77 -16.74
C GLN A 3 3.62 -11.85 -15.70
N MET A 4 4.34 -12.98 -15.77
CA MET A 4 4.24 -14.06 -14.78
C MET A 4 4.75 -13.64 -13.40
N GLN A 5 5.84 -12.87 -13.36
CA GLN A 5 6.33 -12.31 -12.10
C GLN A 5 5.28 -11.42 -11.44
N TRP A 6 4.65 -10.54 -12.20
CA TRP A 6 3.58 -9.68 -11.68
C TRP A 6 2.36 -10.48 -11.23
N TYR A 7 1.97 -11.49 -12.02
CA TYR A 7 0.87 -12.38 -11.64
C TYR A 7 1.14 -13.09 -10.31
N ILE A 8 2.30 -13.76 -10.19
CA ILE A 8 2.66 -14.50 -8.98
C ILE A 8 2.74 -13.56 -7.77
N ASN A 9 3.41 -12.42 -7.91
CA ASN A 9 3.50 -11.45 -6.81
C ASN A 9 2.13 -10.92 -6.41
N GLY A 10 1.29 -10.55 -7.40
CA GLY A 10 -0.07 -10.08 -7.14
C GLY A 10 -0.92 -11.12 -6.38
N LYS A 11 -0.86 -12.40 -6.78
CA LYS A 11 -1.58 -13.47 -6.07
C LYS A 11 -1.07 -13.67 -4.63
N LYS A 12 0.25 -13.60 -4.42
CA LYS A 12 0.83 -13.64 -3.07
C LYS A 12 0.44 -12.42 -2.22
N ASP A 13 0.40 -11.23 -2.81
CA ASP A 13 -0.03 -10.00 -2.16
C ASP A 13 -1.53 -9.99 -1.79
N GLU A 14 -2.32 -10.80 -2.50
CA GLU A 14 -3.72 -11.11 -2.17
C GLU A 14 -3.86 -12.22 -1.11
N GLY A 15 -2.78 -12.87 -0.73
CA GLY A 15 -2.79 -13.99 0.22
C GLY A 15 -3.10 -15.35 -0.43
N LEU A 16 -3.04 -15.45 -1.76
CA LEU A 16 -3.46 -16.63 -2.51
C LEU A 16 -2.29 -17.53 -2.90
N ARG A 17 -2.42 -18.82 -2.56
CA ARG A 17 -1.61 -19.91 -3.08
C ARG A 17 -2.21 -20.48 -4.36
N PRO A 18 -1.44 -21.18 -5.22
CA PRO A 18 -1.97 -21.75 -6.46
C PRO A 18 -3.26 -22.56 -6.26
N GLN A 19 -3.36 -23.34 -5.19
CA GLN A 19 -4.55 -24.16 -4.88
C GLN A 19 -5.78 -23.36 -4.42
N HIS A 20 -5.65 -22.07 -4.16
CA HIS A 20 -6.75 -21.20 -3.71
C HIS A 20 -7.29 -20.33 -4.84
N ILE A 21 -6.73 -20.46 -6.06
CA ILE A 21 -7.10 -19.64 -7.21
C ILE A 21 -8.16 -20.38 -8.02
N GLU A 22 -9.33 -19.80 -8.15
CA GLU A 22 -10.40 -20.30 -9.00
C GLU A 22 -10.20 -19.81 -10.44
N THR A 23 -10.21 -20.72 -11.40
CA THR A 23 -9.90 -20.40 -12.81
C THR A 23 -11.12 -20.19 -13.69
N TYR A 24 -12.32 -20.55 -13.22
CA TYR A 24 -13.61 -20.39 -13.90
C TYR A 24 -13.58 -20.73 -15.41
N ASP A 25 -12.91 -21.85 -15.77
CA ASP A 25 -12.72 -22.32 -17.16
C ASP A 25 -11.90 -21.37 -18.08
N ASP A 26 -11.14 -20.42 -17.51
CA ASP A 26 -10.19 -19.59 -18.26
C ASP A 26 -8.86 -20.35 -18.44
N GLN A 27 -8.59 -20.82 -19.67
CA GLN A 27 -7.36 -21.54 -20.02
C GLN A 27 -6.09 -20.71 -19.77
N THR A 28 -6.17 -19.40 -19.87
CA THR A 28 -5.03 -18.49 -19.61
C THR A 28 -4.72 -18.48 -18.12
N GLU A 29 -5.75 -18.31 -17.29
CA GLU A 29 -5.62 -18.34 -15.83
C GLU A 29 -5.15 -19.72 -15.36
N GLU A 30 -5.68 -20.82 -15.90
CA GLU A 30 -5.19 -22.16 -15.60
C GLU A 30 -3.70 -22.33 -15.90
N THR A 31 -3.24 -21.80 -17.03
CA THR A 31 -1.83 -21.86 -17.40
C THR A 31 -0.98 -21.06 -16.41
N PHE A 32 -1.44 -19.89 -16.01
CA PHE A 32 -0.74 -19.04 -15.05
C PHE A 32 -0.66 -19.69 -13.67
N VAL A 33 -1.74 -20.34 -13.22
CA VAL A 33 -1.76 -21.11 -11.96
C VAL A 33 -0.78 -22.28 -12.02
N LYS A 34 -0.73 -23.03 -13.12
CA LYS A 34 0.25 -24.13 -13.30
C LYS A 34 1.70 -23.61 -13.25
N VAL A 35 1.98 -22.48 -13.87
CA VAL A 35 3.32 -21.85 -13.83
C VAL A 35 3.63 -21.37 -12.40
N TYR A 36 2.67 -20.78 -11.71
CA TYR A 36 2.85 -20.37 -10.32
C TYR A 36 3.15 -21.57 -9.42
N GLN A 37 2.41 -22.69 -9.57
CA GLN A 37 2.65 -23.93 -8.85
C GLN A 37 4.08 -24.44 -9.08
N ALA A 38 4.50 -24.55 -10.34
CA ALA A 38 5.83 -25.02 -10.70
C ALA A 38 6.95 -24.11 -10.15
N TYR A 39 6.73 -22.80 -10.19
CA TYR A 39 7.64 -21.80 -9.60
C TYR A 39 7.77 -22.01 -8.09
N GLN A 40 6.64 -22.13 -7.38
CA GLN A 40 6.64 -22.33 -5.93
C GLN A 40 7.36 -23.61 -5.53
N GLU A 41 7.09 -24.74 -6.23
CA GLU A 41 7.79 -26.00 -6.01
C GLU A 41 9.30 -25.91 -6.28
N ALA A 42 9.70 -25.14 -7.30
CA ALA A 42 11.12 -24.92 -7.58
C ALA A 42 11.80 -24.12 -6.45
N CYS A 43 11.14 -23.07 -5.95
CA CYS A 43 11.62 -22.28 -4.81
C CYS A 43 11.73 -23.15 -3.54
N ASP A 44 10.72 -23.95 -3.25
CA ASP A 44 10.70 -24.82 -2.07
C ASP A 44 11.82 -25.86 -2.11
N ARG A 45 12.04 -26.51 -3.28
CA ARG A 45 13.17 -27.47 -3.46
C ARG A 45 14.54 -26.80 -3.31
N ALA A 46 14.66 -25.53 -3.72
CA ALA A 46 15.91 -24.79 -3.65
C ALA A 46 16.14 -24.07 -2.30
N GLY A 47 15.14 -24.09 -1.39
CA GLY A 47 15.19 -23.32 -0.14
C GLY A 47 15.20 -21.82 -0.35
N LEU A 48 14.55 -21.32 -1.42
CA LEU A 48 14.50 -19.92 -1.79
C LEU A 48 13.11 -19.33 -1.48
N VAL A 49 13.10 -18.03 -1.18
CA VAL A 49 11.89 -17.23 -0.99
C VAL A 49 12.02 -15.92 -1.76
N ASP A 50 10.94 -15.45 -2.37
CA ASP A 50 10.85 -14.09 -2.89
C ASP A 50 10.27 -13.12 -1.86
N PHE A 51 10.26 -11.81 -2.16
CA PHE A 51 9.81 -10.82 -1.19
C PHE A 51 8.33 -10.94 -0.82
N ALA A 52 7.45 -11.25 -1.79
CA ALA A 52 6.03 -11.45 -1.52
C ALA A 52 5.81 -12.71 -0.65
N GLU A 53 6.63 -13.74 -0.85
CA GLU A 53 6.61 -14.98 -0.06
C GLU A 53 6.93 -14.74 1.41
N LEU A 54 7.80 -13.79 1.75
CA LEU A 54 8.17 -13.51 3.15
C LEU A 54 6.95 -13.11 3.98
N LEU A 55 6.12 -12.22 3.47
CA LEU A 55 4.90 -11.79 4.15
C LEU A 55 3.84 -12.88 4.20
N LEU A 56 3.63 -13.56 3.07
CA LEU A 56 2.65 -14.63 2.98
C LEU A 56 2.98 -15.78 3.94
N ARG A 57 4.24 -16.25 3.98
CA ARG A 57 4.67 -17.27 4.93
C ARG A 57 4.62 -16.83 6.39
N ALA A 58 4.93 -15.58 6.67
CA ALA A 58 4.81 -15.04 8.03
C ALA A 58 3.34 -15.04 8.48
N HIS A 59 2.41 -14.68 7.59
CA HIS A 59 0.98 -14.75 7.85
C HIS A 59 0.50 -16.18 8.08
N GLU A 60 0.84 -17.11 7.19
CA GLU A 60 0.51 -18.54 7.31
C GLU A 60 1.11 -19.17 8.58
N LEU A 61 2.35 -18.78 8.92
CA LEU A 61 3.01 -19.27 10.14
C LEU A 61 2.20 -18.92 11.39
N TRP A 62 1.68 -17.71 11.47
CA TRP A 62 0.87 -17.29 12.59
C TRP A 62 -0.50 -17.95 12.61
N LEU A 63 -1.14 -18.13 11.45
CA LEU A 63 -2.42 -18.87 11.35
C LEU A 63 -2.28 -20.32 11.80
N ASN A 64 -1.18 -20.98 11.44
CA ASN A 64 -0.93 -22.37 11.74
C ASN A 64 -0.27 -22.62 13.10
N ASN A 65 0.19 -21.55 13.77
CA ASN A 65 0.86 -21.64 15.08
C ASN A 65 0.35 -20.61 16.07
N PRO A 66 -0.81 -20.85 16.69
CA PRO A 66 -1.43 -19.93 17.63
C PRO A 66 -0.54 -19.58 18.83
N VAL A 67 0.32 -20.49 19.27
CA VAL A 67 1.25 -20.23 20.38
C VAL A 67 2.28 -19.18 20.00
N LEU A 68 2.82 -19.27 18.78
CA LEU A 68 3.75 -18.28 18.25
C LEU A 68 3.06 -16.93 18.03
N LEU A 69 1.87 -16.92 17.47
CA LEU A 69 1.07 -15.70 17.29
C LEU A 69 0.85 -15.01 18.64
N LYS A 70 0.40 -15.75 19.65
CA LYS A 70 0.16 -15.22 20.99
C LYS A 70 1.43 -14.62 21.61
N HIS A 71 2.60 -15.24 21.42
CA HIS A 71 3.87 -14.69 21.86
C HIS A 71 4.12 -13.29 21.28
N TYR A 72 3.89 -13.09 19.99
CA TYR A 72 4.07 -11.78 19.33
C TYR A 72 2.99 -10.77 19.76
N GLN A 73 1.74 -11.19 19.91
CA GLN A 73 0.66 -10.33 20.39
C GLN A 73 0.94 -9.80 21.81
N GLN A 74 1.50 -10.64 22.69
CA GLN A 74 1.89 -10.22 24.05
C GLN A 74 3.13 -9.32 24.05
N ARG A 75 4.05 -9.53 23.11
CA ARG A 75 5.25 -8.71 22.98
C ARG A 75 4.94 -7.32 22.44
N PHE A 76 4.03 -7.22 21.44
CA PHE A 76 3.64 -5.97 20.81
C PHE A 76 2.26 -5.52 21.29
N THR A 77 2.24 -4.87 22.43
CA THR A 77 1.01 -4.39 23.06
C THR A 77 0.39 -3.18 22.35
N HIS A 78 1.14 -2.49 21.51
CA HIS A 78 0.71 -1.39 20.66
C HIS A 78 1.26 -1.60 19.26
N VAL A 79 0.43 -1.42 18.26
CA VAL A 79 0.81 -1.54 16.84
C VAL A 79 0.56 -0.18 16.17
N LEU A 80 1.62 0.43 15.68
CA LEU A 80 1.56 1.69 14.94
C LEU A 80 1.97 1.41 13.51
N VAL A 81 1.13 1.82 12.57
CA VAL A 81 1.35 1.59 11.13
C VAL A 81 1.36 2.93 10.42
N ASP A 82 2.45 3.21 9.74
CA ASP A 82 2.59 4.40 8.89
C ASP A 82 2.36 4.04 7.42
N GLU A 83 2.06 5.04 6.59
CA GLU A 83 1.77 4.89 5.16
C GLU A 83 0.72 3.80 4.87
N PHE A 84 -0.33 3.75 5.68
CA PHE A 84 -1.30 2.67 5.66
C PHE A 84 -2.03 2.52 4.32
N GLN A 85 -2.18 3.59 3.54
CA GLN A 85 -2.78 3.58 2.20
C GLN A 85 -1.99 2.71 1.21
N ASP A 86 -0.72 2.39 1.50
CA ASP A 86 0.14 1.57 0.65
C ASP A 86 0.12 0.08 1.01
N THR A 87 -0.71 -0.32 1.98
CA THR A 87 -0.81 -1.71 2.40
C THR A 87 -1.59 -2.57 1.41
N ASN A 88 -1.08 -3.78 1.12
CA ASN A 88 -1.79 -4.81 0.37
C ASN A 88 -2.66 -5.71 1.28
N SER A 89 -3.37 -6.66 0.69
CA SER A 89 -4.31 -7.52 1.43
C SER A 89 -3.61 -8.40 2.47
N VAL A 90 -2.45 -8.99 2.15
CA VAL A 90 -1.73 -9.86 3.09
C VAL A 90 -1.10 -9.06 4.24
N GLN A 91 -0.62 -7.84 3.96
CA GLN A 91 -0.12 -6.93 4.99
C GLN A 91 -1.24 -6.54 5.96
N TYR A 92 -2.42 -6.18 5.44
CA TYR A 92 -3.57 -5.88 6.28
C TYR A 92 -3.98 -7.08 7.14
N ALA A 93 -4.09 -8.27 6.56
CA ALA A 93 -4.43 -9.49 7.30
C ALA A 93 -3.39 -9.82 8.39
N TRP A 94 -2.11 -9.64 8.10
CA TRP A 94 -1.02 -9.81 9.05
C TRP A 94 -1.11 -8.84 10.22
N LEU A 95 -1.36 -7.55 9.95
CA LEU A 95 -1.55 -6.51 10.96
C LEU A 95 -2.77 -6.78 11.84
N THR A 96 -3.88 -7.22 11.23
CA THR A 96 -5.11 -7.58 11.94
C THR A 96 -4.87 -8.73 12.92
N LEU A 97 -4.14 -9.78 12.51
CA LEU A 97 -3.77 -10.87 13.41
C LEU A 97 -2.95 -10.36 14.60
N LEU A 98 -1.96 -9.51 14.35
CA LEU A 98 -1.09 -8.98 15.41
C LEU A 98 -1.86 -8.08 16.39
N GLY A 99 -2.70 -7.19 15.88
CA GLY A 99 -3.43 -6.20 16.68
C GLY A 99 -4.68 -6.72 17.39
N LYS A 100 -5.19 -7.89 17.01
CA LYS A 100 -6.50 -8.40 17.43
C LYS A 100 -6.66 -8.56 18.96
N GLU A 101 -5.64 -9.03 19.64
CA GLU A 101 -5.73 -9.29 21.10
C GLU A 101 -5.57 -8.00 21.90
N SER A 102 -4.67 -7.12 21.50
CA SER A 102 -4.40 -5.87 22.21
C SER A 102 -5.47 -4.80 22.01
N GLY A 103 -6.12 -4.78 20.86
CA GLY A 103 -7.02 -3.72 20.42
C GLY A 103 -6.37 -2.33 20.29
N LYS A 104 -5.05 -2.22 20.49
CA LYS A 104 -4.31 -0.96 20.51
C LYS A 104 -3.55 -0.79 19.20
N VAL A 105 -4.30 -0.51 18.16
CA VAL A 105 -3.76 -0.29 16.81
C VAL A 105 -3.99 1.15 16.41
N MET A 106 -2.94 1.82 15.96
CA MET A 106 -2.98 3.14 15.36
C MET A 106 -2.49 3.04 13.92
N ILE A 107 -3.27 3.55 13.00
CA ILE A 107 -2.86 3.68 11.60
C ILE A 107 -2.67 5.16 11.26
N VAL A 108 -1.66 5.47 10.49
CA VAL A 108 -1.38 6.79 9.94
C VAL A 108 -1.27 6.62 8.43
N GLY A 109 -1.89 7.51 7.69
CA GLY A 109 -1.87 7.45 6.23
C GLY A 109 -2.58 8.62 5.60
N ASP A 110 -2.47 8.70 4.30
CA ASP A 110 -3.06 9.74 3.47
C ASP A 110 -3.67 9.09 2.22
N ASP A 111 -4.99 8.99 2.18
CA ASP A 111 -5.72 8.40 1.05
C ASP A 111 -5.46 9.13 -0.27
N ASP A 112 -5.17 10.43 -0.22
CA ASP A 112 -4.83 11.24 -1.39
C ASP A 112 -3.43 10.92 -1.95
N GLN A 113 -2.59 10.21 -1.20
CA GLN A 113 -1.25 9.76 -1.60
C GLN A 113 -1.19 8.29 -2.01
N SER A 114 -2.32 7.61 -2.17
CA SER A 114 -2.38 6.21 -2.60
C SER A 114 -2.02 6.06 -4.07
N ILE A 115 -0.73 5.94 -4.38
CA ILE A 115 -0.20 5.83 -5.75
C ILE A 115 0.37 4.43 -6.07
N TYR A 116 0.31 3.48 -5.12
CA TYR A 116 0.89 2.13 -5.25
C TYR A 116 -0.14 1.03 -5.53
N GLY A 117 -1.33 1.36 -6.03
CA GLY A 117 -2.33 0.38 -6.46
C GLY A 117 -1.78 -0.64 -7.47
N TRP A 118 -0.89 -0.22 -8.37
CA TRP A 118 -0.20 -1.10 -9.32
C TRP A 118 0.77 -2.10 -8.66
N ARG A 119 1.15 -1.89 -7.40
CA ARG A 119 1.94 -2.80 -6.57
C ARG A 119 1.08 -3.59 -5.58
N GLY A 120 -0.24 -3.62 -5.77
CA GLY A 120 -1.17 -4.36 -4.92
C GLY A 120 -1.68 -3.62 -3.68
N ALA A 121 -1.34 -2.34 -3.50
CA ALA A 121 -1.90 -1.53 -2.42
C ALA A 121 -3.43 -1.42 -2.55
N LYS A 122 -4.14 -1.49 -1.43
CA LYS A 122 -5.60 -1.47 -1.34
C LYS A 122 -6.05 -0.34 -0.43
N ILE A 123 -6.48 0.77 -1.03
CA ILE A 123 -7.00 1.91 -0.28
C ILE A 123 -8.22 1.55 0.57
N GLU A 124 -8.98 0.54 0.14
CA GLU A 124 -10.13 0.00 0.85
C GLU A 124 -9.77 -0.55 2.23
N ASN A 125 -8.49 -0.86 2.49
CA ASN A 125 -8.03 -1.29 3.80
C ASN A 125 -8.31 -0.25 4.90
N ILE A 126 -8.32 1.06 4.56
CA ILE A 126 -8.68 2.13 5.50
C ILE A 126 -10.14 2.00 5.93
N GLN A 127 -11.05 1.76 4.97
CA GLN A 127 -12.48 1.58 5.25
C GLN A 127 -12.72 0.29 6.03
N ARG A 128 -12.01 -0.79 5.68
CA ARG A 128 -12.06 -2.05 6.43
C ARG A 128 -11.62 -1.86 7.86
N PHE A 129 -10.52 -1.15 8.11
CA PHE A 129 -10.05 -0.86 9.47
C PHE A 129 -11.14 -0.19 10.31
N THR A 130 -11.79 0.85 9.78
CA THR A 130 -12.85 1.57 10.49
C THR A 130 -14.12 0.73 10.73
N SER A 131 -14.35 -0.31 9.93
CA SER A 131 -15.49 -1.22 10.08
C SER A 131 -15.18 -2.44 10.96
N GLU A 132 -13.94 -2.91 11.00
CA GLU A 132 -13.52 -4.11 11.73
C GLU A 132 -13.10 -3.82 13.18
N TYR A 133 -12.69 -2.58 13.47
CA TYR A 133 -12.33 -2.15 14.83
C TYR A 133 -13.46 -1.32 15.45
N GLU A 134 -13.81 -1.64 16.70
CA GLU A 134 -14.79 -0.87 17.47
C GLU A 134 -14.17 0.43 17.98
N GLN A 135 -14.98 1.50 18.05
CA GLN A 135 -14.62 2.78 18.66
C GLN A 135 -13.37 3.45 18.01
N VAL A 136 -13.25 3.37 16.70
CA VAL A 136 -12.16 4.05 15.96
C VAL A 136 -12.33 5.56 16.06
N GLU A 137 -11.34 6.23 16.62
CA GLU A 137 -11.22 7.68 16.61
C GLU A 137 -10.43 8.12 15.38
N THR A 138 -10.99 9.01 14.57
CA THR A 138 -10.34 9.55 13.39
C THR A 138 -9.89 10.99 13.62
N ILE A 139 -8.58 11.21 13.58
CA ILE A 139 -7.97 12.53 13.72
C ILE A 139 -7.45 12.95 12.35
N ARG A 140 -7.85 14.14 11.88
CA ARG A 140 -7.38 14.73 10.62
C ARG A 140 -6.32 15.79 10.89
N LEU A 141 -5.14 15.61 10.27
CA LEU A 141 -4.06 16.58 10.31
C LEU A 141 -4.07 17.37 9.00
N GLU A 142 -4.68 18.55 9.01
CA GLU A 142 -4.88 19.38 7.80
C GLU A 142 -3.88 20.52 7.69
N GLN A 143 -3.26 20.93 8.80
CA GLN A 143 -2.22 21.95 8.76
C GLN A 143 -0.92 21.38 8.17
N ASN A 144 -0.44 22.01 7.11
CA ASN A 144 0.81 21.64 6.43
C ASN A 144 1.91 22.62 6.83
N TYR A 145 3.09 22.07 7.13
CA TYR A 145 4.29 22.82 7.55
C TYR A 145 5.44 22.73 6.54
N ARG A 146 5.17 22.13 5.36
CA ARG A 146 6.17 21.88 4.33
C ARG A 146 6.08 22.83 3.16
N SER A 147 4.85 23.17 2.77
CA SER A 147 4.58 23.86 1.50
C SER A 147 3.86 25.19 1.70
N THR A 148 4.16 26.14 0.84
CA THR A 148 3.49 27.45 0.80
C THR A 148 2.04 27.34 0.31
N ALA A 149 1.22 28.37 0.57
CA ALA A 149 -0.20 28.37 0.26
C ALA A 149 -0.49 28.17 -1.25
N ASN A 150 0.33 28.72 -2.15
CA ASN A 150 0.14 28.54 -3.60
C ASN A 150 0.27 27.08 -4.03
N ILE A 151 1.22 26.32 -3.44
CA ILE A 151 1.41 24.89 -3.71
C ILE A 151 0.21 24.10 -3.18
N LEU A 152 -0.22 24.36 -1.94
CA LEU A 152 -1.35 23.66 -1.33
C LEU A 152 -2.66 23.93 -2.07
N ASN A 153 -2.90 25.16 -2.49
CA ASN A 153 -4.08 25.51 -3.28
C ASN A 153 -4.14 24.75 -4.61
N ALA A 154 -3.00 24.60 -5.29
CA ALA A 154 -2.92 23.81 -6.51
C ALA A 154 -3.15 22.32 -6.25
N ALA A 155 -2.54 21.76 -5.20
CA ALA A 155 -2.72 20.37 -4.80
C ALA A 155 -4.18 20.07 -4.41
N ASN A 156 -4.79 20.93 -3.56
CA ASN A 156 -6.20 20.82 -3.17
C ASN A 156 -7.13 20.86 -4.39
N LYS A 157 -6.85 21.78 -5.34
CA LYS A 157 -7.64 21.89 -6.56
C LYS A 157 -7.51 20.66 -7.46
N LEU A 158 -6.31 20.09 -7.57
CA LEU A 158 -6.08 18.89 -8.33
C LEU A 158 -6.84 17.71 -7.72
N ILE A 159 -6.63 17.46 -6.43
CA ILE A 159 -7.19 16.30 -5.74
C ILE A 159 -8.71 16.38 -5.57
N SER A 160 -9.31 17.58 -5.59
CA SER A 160 -10.77 17.75 -5.52
C SER A 160 -11.54 17.11 -6.67
N ASN A 161 -10.85 16.71 -7.75
CA ASN A 161 -11.46 15.93 -8.85
C ASN A 161 -11.67 14.45 -8.49
N ASN A 162 -11.08 13.94 -7.42
CA ASN A 162 -11.29 12.58 -6.94
C ASN A 162 -12.52 12.53 -6.02
N ASN A 163 -13.50 11.66 -6.33
CA ASN A 163 -14.78 11.61 -5.63
C ASN A 163 -14.80 10.68 -4.41
N ASN A 164 -13.89 9.70 -4.32
CA ASN A 164 -13.91 8.64 -3.30
C ASN A 164 -12.82 8.86 -2.23
N ARG A 165 -12.72 10.07 -1.68
CA ARG A 165 -11.75 10.41 -0.65
C ARG A 165 -12.41 10.56 0.72
N LEU A 166 -11.60 10.36 1.77
CA LEU A 166 -12.03 10.67 3.14
C LEU A 166 -12.29 12.18 3.35
N GLY A 167 -11.74 13.00 2.47
CA GLY A 167 -11.93 14.44 2.42
C GLY A 167 -11.13 15.18 3.49
N LYS A 168 -10.18 15.98 3.03
CA LYS A 168 -9.44 16.96 3.81
C LYS A 168 -9.08 18.14 2.91
N GLU A 169 -8.77 19.28 3.51
CA GLU A 169 -8.25 20.45 2.82
C GLU A 169 -6.98 20.91 3.52
N LEU A 170 -5.85 20.80 2.83
CA LEU A 170 -4.56 21.19 3.38
C LEU A 170 -4.44 22.72 3.40
N TRP A 171 -4.02 23.26 4.53
CA TRP A 171 -3.79 24.70 4.72
C TRP A 171 -2.47 24.95 5.45
N THR A 172 -1.95 26.16 5.34
CA THR A 172 -0.73 26.60 6.05
C THR A 172 -0.91 27.99 6.63
N GLN A 173 -0.14 28.28 7.67
CA GLN A 173 0.03 29.65 8.20
C GLN A 173 1.17 30.40 7.50
N ASP A 174 1.95 29.70 6.67
CA ASP A 174 3.06 30.30 5.93
C ASP A 174 2.57 31.21 4.80
N ASP A 175 3.50 32.00 4.25
CA ASP A 175 3.26 32.92 3.15
C ASP A 175 2.69 32.21 1.90
N ALA A 176 2.11 33.00 1.00
CA ALA A 176 1.63 32.52 -0.28
C ALA A 176 2.73 31.83 -1.10
N GLY A 177 3.97 32.25 -0.94
CA GLY A 177 5.11 31.77 -1.67
C GLY A 177 5.13 32.24 -3.13
N GLU A 178 6.07 31.70 -3.91
CA GLU A 178 6.17 32.00 -5.33
C GLU A 178 4.98 31.42 -6.12
N LYS A 179 4.66 32.06 -7.23
CA LYS A 179 3.65 31.56 -8.16
C LYS A 179 4.16 30.31 -8.86
N ILE A 180 3.26 29.34 -9.08
CA ILE A 180 3.57 28.14 -9.86
C ILE A 180 3.82 28.53 -11.32
N SER A 181 4.97 28.09 -11.84
CA SER A 181 5.33 28.29 -13.23
C SER A 181 5.09 27.00 -14.02
N ILE A 182 4.54 27.14 -15.22
CA ILE A 182 4.35 26.01 -16.14
C ILE A 182 5.35 26.17 -17.29
N TYR A 183 6.11 25.14 -17.56
CA TYR A 183 7.03 25.06 -18.70
C TYR A 183 6.64 23.87 -19.57
N THR A 184 6.43 24.13 -20.88
CA THR A 184 6.15 23.07 -21.85
C THR A 184 7.41 22.84 -22.68
N ALA A 185 8.05 21.72 -22.46
CA ALA A 185 9.26 21.32 -23.17
C ALA A 185 8.93 20.74 -24.57
N PHE A 186 9.88 20.86 -25.50
CA PHE A 186 9.77 20.26 -26.83
C PHE A 186 10.05 18.73 -26.79
N ASN A 187 10.91 18.30 -25.88
CA ASN A 187 11.27 16.90 -25.64
C ASN A 187 11.90 16.74 -24.25
N GLU A 188 12.22 15.49 -23.90
CA GLU A 188 12.81 15.14 -22.60
C GLU A 188 14.18 15.77 -22.34
N ILE A 189 14.96 16.04 -23.39
CA ILE A 189 16.28 16.70 -23.27
C ILE A 189 16.10 18.18 -22.92
N ASP A 190 15.13 18.83 -23.51
CA ASP A 190 14.80 20.23 -23.26
C ASP A 190 14.27 20.38 -21.82
N GLU A 191 13.38 19.47 -21.38
CA GLU A 191 12.90 19.41 -20.00
C GLU A 191 14.06 19.28 -19.00
N ALA A 192 14.95 18.33 -19.23
CA ALA A 192 16.11 18.10 -18.37
C ALA A 192 17.04 19.32 -18.29
N ARG A 193 17.26 20.02 -19.41
CA ARG A 193 18.05 21.27 -19.45
C ARG A 193 17.39 22.38 -18.65
N PHE A 194 16.07 22.54 -18.80
CA PHE A 194 15.32 23.54 -18.04
C PHE A 194 15.43 23.28 -16.55
N ILE A 195 15.18 22.04 -16.10
CA ILE A 195 15.27 21.66 -14.69
C ILE A 195 16.69 21.88 -14.16
N SER A 196 17.71 21.37 -14.86
CA SER A 196 19.11 21.51 -14.42
C SER A 196 19.57 22.98 -14.37
N GLY A 197 19.02 23.84 -15.23
CA GLY A 197 19.27 25.28 -15.22
C GLY A 197 18.64 26.01 -14.03
N ARG A 198 17.61 25.45 -13.41
CA ARG A 198 16.91 26.03 -12.25
C ARG A 198 17.48 25.61 -10.90
N ILE A 199 18.26 24.53 -10.86
CA ILE A 199 18.86 23.99 -9.62
C ILE A 199 20.16 24.74 -9.22
N LYS A 200 20.56 25.77 -9.93
CA LYS A 200 21.78 26.55 -9.65
C LYS A 200 21.63 27.48 -8.47
#